data_8a1484c8b71321d50a4121e7e1b4dbae
#
_entry.id   8a1484c8b71321d50a4121e7e1b4dbae
#
_cell.length_a   1.000
_cell.length_b   1.000
_cell.length_c   1.000
_cell.angle_alpha   90.00
_cell.angle_beta   90.00
_cell.angle_gamma   90.00
#
_symmetry.space_group_name_H-M   'P 1'
#
loop_
_entity.id
_entity.type
_entity.pdbx_description
1 polymer ?
#
loop_
_entity_poly.entity_id
_entity_poly.type
_entity_poly.pdbx_seq_one_letter_code
_entity_poly.pdbx_strand_id
1 'polypeptide(L)'
;MAIRIQQYNTGPRRIGVGGIDPGYQQPRIGNIAATAENQLAGTVLEAGKALTNVAIKEYVSTETTRVSQSLLAMQKELSAERDRYMAENQGQNAIEAGQHFEKFARETAQKYFQEGGFSGRFAEMFNKQAAGTTLHFTEQGQAYGRQQKAAWEESVLTGEIEDLSLIHISEPTRH
;
A
#
# COMPACT_ATOMS: atom_id res chain seq x y z
N MET A 1 -25.24 48.51 1.12
CA MET A 1 -26.11 48.29 -0.05
C MET A 1 -27.17 47.29 0.35
N ALA A 2 -28.44 47.73 0.41
CA ALA A 2 -29.57 46.87 0.80
C ALA A 2 -30.25 46.33 -0.46
N ILE A 3 -30.33 45.01 -0.58
CA ILE A 3 -31.00 44.32 -1.69
C ILE A 3 -32.51 44.33 -1.38
N ARG A 4 -33.30 45.03 -2.20
CA ARG A 4 -34.76 45.01 -2.12
C ARG A 4 -35.28 43.76 -2.87
N ILE A 5 -35.87 42.82 -2.12
CA ILE A 5 -36.61 41.69 -2.68
C ILE A 5 -38.01 42.18 -3.01
N GLN A 6 -38.37 42.16 -4.30
CA GLN A 6 -39.74 42.40 -4.75
C GLN A 6 -40.64 41.22 -4.39
N GLN A 7 -41.60 41.44 -3.49
CA GLN A 7 -42.65 40.46 -3.23
C GLN A 7 -43.67 40.51 -4.37
N TYR A 8 -43.76 39.43 -5.13
CA TYR A 8 -44.86 39.23 -6.05
C TYR A 8 -46.14 38.83 -5.31
N ASN A 9 -47.14 39.71 -5.35
CA ASN A 9 -48.46 39.47 -4.77
C ASN A 9 -49.27 38.55 -5.71
N THR A 10 -49.33 37.25 -5.40
CA THR A 10 -50.16 36.28 -6.12
C THR A 10 -51.55 36.18 -5.45
N GLY A 11 -52.36 37.23 -5.60
CA GLY A 11 -53.78 37.13 -5.28
C GLY A 11 -54.50 36.24 -6.28
N PRO A 12 -55.50 35.42 -5.87
CA PRO A 12 -56.23 34.56 -6.81
C PRO A 12 -57.07 35.38 -7.76
N ARG A 13 -56.71 35.47 -9.05
CA ARG A 13 -57.57 35.98 -10.11
C ARG A 13 -58.70 35.00 -10.39
N ARG A 14 -59.91 35.31 -10.04
CA ARG A 14 -61.13 34.64 -10.53
C ARG A 14 -61.24 34.86 -12.03
N ILE A 15 -60.90 33.83 -12.80
CA ILE A 15 -61.16 33.78 -14.21
C ILE A 15 -62.63 33.34 -14.35
N GLY A 16 -63.48 34.24 -14.98
CA GLY A 16 -64.88 33.94 -15.22
C GLY A 16 -65.04 32.72 -16.13
N VAL A 17 -66.01 31.90 -15.79
CA VAL A 17 -66.41 30.70 -16.55
C VAL A 17 -67.05 31.13 -17.85
N GLY A 18 -66.29 31.31 -18.91
CA GLY A 18 -66.79 31.43 -20.29
C GLY A 18 -66.91 30.02 -20.89
N GLY A 19 -67.97 29.76 -21.58
CA GLY A 19 -68.52 28.50 -22.10
C GLY A 19 -67.53 27.44 -22.50
N ILE A 20 -67.79 26.21 -22.04
CA ILE A 20 -67.06 24.99 -22.31
C ILE A 20 -67.32 24.61 -23.78
N ASP A 21 -66.32 24.69 -24.64
CA ASP A 21 -66.31 24.07 -25.97
C ASP A 21 -66.14 22.54 -25.80
N PRO A 22 -67.07 21.71 -26.27
CA PRO A 22 -67.10 20.30 -26.03
C PRO A 22 -65.94 19.49 -26.73
N GLY A 23 -65.05 20.18 -27.42
CA GLY A 23 -63.89 19.57 -28.13
C GLY A 23 -62.54 19.67 -27.42
N TYR A 24 -62.42 20.36 -26.27
CA TYR A 24 -61.14 20.55 -25.61
C TYR A 24 -60.91 19.39 -24.64
N GLN A 25 -60.08 18.45 -25.06
CA GLN A 25 -59.51 17.48 -24.12
C GLN A 25 -58.54 18.23 -23.18
N GLN A 26 -58.94 18.41 -21.93
CA GLN A 26 -58.02 18.94 -20.90
C GLN A 26 -56.80 18.01 -20.80
N PRO A 27 -55.56 18.53 -21.00
CA PRO A 27 -54.39 17.74 -20.73
C PRO A 27 -54.42 17.34 -19.25
N ARG A 28 -54.37 16.04 -19.00
CA ARG A 28 -54.37 15.49 -17.62
C ARG A 28 -53.15 16.00 -16.89
N ILE A 29 -53.28 17.06 -16.10
CA ILE A 29 -52.23 17.66 -15.28
C ILE A 29 -51.58 16.61 -14.37
N GLY A 30 -52.30 15.57 -13.96
CA GLY A 30 -51.78 14.43 -13.20
C GLY A 30 -50.63 13.65 -13.85
N ASN A 31 -50.58 13.59 -15.20
CA ASN A 31 -49.47 12.90 -15.88
C ASN A 31 -48.18 13.72 -15.92
N ILE A 32 -48.27 15.04 -15.88
CA ILE A 32 -47.07 15.90 -15.89
C ILE A 32 -46.38 15.87 -14.52
N ALA A 33 -47.16 15.89 -13.42
CA ALA A 33 -46.60 15.78 -12.06
C ALA A 33 -45.93 14.45 -11.84
N ALA A 34 -46.57 13.34 -12.21
CA ALA A 34 -46.01 12.00 -12.10
C ALA A 34 -44.73 11.79 -12.94
N THR A 35 -44.68 12.41 -14.12
CA THR A 35 -43.47 12.37 -14.98
C THR A 35 -42.31 13.19 -14.39
N ALA A 36 -42.62 14.37 -13.81
CA ALA A 36 -41.61 15.20 -13.16
C ALA A 36 -41.05 14.55 -11.89
N GLU A 37 -41.91 13.93 -11.07
CA GLU A 37 -41.46 13.18 -9.89
C GLU A 37 -40.60 11.97 -10.25
N ASN A 38 -40.94 11.21 -11.28
CA ASN A 38 -40.15 10.11 -11.78
C ASN A 38 -38.79 10.55 -12.36
N GLN A 39 -38.75 11.69 -13.04
CA GLN A 39 -37.47 12.25 -13.53
C GLN A 39 -36.58 12.75 -12.39
N LEU A 40 -37.16 13.42 -11.39
CA LEU A 40 -36.43 13.85 -10.19
C LEU A 40 -35.89 12.65 -9.40
N ALA A 41 -36.69 11.60 -9.19
CA ALA A 41 -36.26 10.39 -8.52
C ALA A 41 -35.12 9.68 -9.28
N GLY A 42 -35.20 9.66 -10.62
CA GLY A 42 -34.14 9.10 -11.47
C GLY A 42 -32.82 9.89 -11.35
N THR A 43 -32.86 11.21 -11.40
CA THR A 43 -31.69 12.08 -11.30
C THR A 43 -31.04 12.01 -9.90
N VAL A 44 -31.83 11.94 -8.83
CA VAL A 44 -31.32 11.77 -7.45
C VAL A 44 -30.67 10.43 -7.28
N LEU A 45 -31.23 9.36 -7.85
CA LEU A 45 -30.64 8.02 -7.79
C LEU A 45 -29.32 7.94 -8.56
N GLU A 46 -29.24 8.55 -9.74
CA GLU A 46 -27.99 8.60 -10.53
C GLU A 46 -26.91 9.44 -9.85
N ALA A 47 -27.29 10.59 -9.29
CA ALA A 47 -26.38 11.41 -8.49
C ALA A 47 -25.87 10.66 -7.25
N GLY A 48 -26.75 9.93 -6.57
CA GLY A 48 -26.38 9.08 -5.44
C GLY A 48 -25.38 7.99 -5.84
N LYS A 49 -25.59 7.30 -6.96
CA LYS A 49 -24.66 6.30 -7.50
C LYS A 49 -23.31 6.92 -7.89
N ALA A 50 -23.31 8.08 -8.50
CA ALA A 50 -22.10 8.79 -8.88
C ALA A 50 -21.29 9.20 -7.66
N LEU A 51 -21.91 9.75 -6.62
CA LEU A 51 -21.25 10.10 -5.35
C LEU A 51 -20.68 8.87 -4.64
N THR A 52 -21.42 7.77 -4.62
CA THR A 52 -20.95 6.51 -4.04
C THR A 52 -19.72 5.97 -4.78
N ASN A 53 -19.74 6.03 -6.12
CA ASN A 53 -18.61 5.59 -6.93
C ASN A 53 -17.36 6.45 -6.73
N VAL A 54 -17.51 7.76 -6.57
CA VAL A 54 -16.41 8.68 -6.26
C VAL A 54 -15.82 8.37 -4.88
N ALA A 55 -16.68 8.25 -3.87
CA ALA A 55 -16.25 7.92 -2.51
C ALA A 55 -15.51 6.56 -2.43
N ILE A 56 -15.99 5.54 -3.15
CA ILE A 56 -15.33 4.24 -3.24
C ILE A 56 -13.96 4.36 -3.91
N LYS A 57 -13.86 5.10 -5.01
CA LYS A 57 -12.56 5.30 -5.70
C LYS A 57 -11.56 6.03 -4.82
N GLU A 58 -11.99 7.05 -4.11
CA GLU A 58 -11.15 7.82 -3.19
C GLU A 58 -10.68 6.94 -2.02
N TYR A 59 -11.58 6.18 -1.40
CA TYR A 59 -11.22 5.22 -0.35
C TYR A 59 -10.18 4.21 -0.84
N VAL A 60 -10.40 3.60 -2.01
CA VAL A 60 -9.47 2.63 -2.60
C VAL A 60 -8.11 3.25 -2.87
N SER A 61 -8.08 4.46 -3.42
CA SER A 61 -6.84 5.20 -3.69
C SER A 61 -6.07 5.49 -2.40
N THR A 62 -6.76 5.96 -1.36
CA THR A 62 -6.16 6.26 -0.06
C THR A 62 -5.57 5.02 0.60
N GLU A 63 -6.34 3.92 0.65
CA GLU A 63 -5.86 2.68 1.25
C GLU A 63 -4.70 2.05 0.46
N THR A 64 -4.74 2.11 -0.87
CA THR A 64 -3.62 1.66 -1.72
C THR A 64 -2.35 2.48 -1.43
N THR A 65 -2.49 3.79 -1.27
CA THR A 65 -1.37 4.67 -0.91
C THR A 65 -0.80 4.33 0.46
N ARG A 66 -1.66 4.06 1.46
CA ARG A 66 -1.21 3.62 2.80
C ARG A 66 -0.41 2.33 2.74
N VAL A 67 -0.90 1.32 2.01
CA VAL A 67 -0.17 0.06 1.81
C VAL A 67 1.20 0.32 1.18
N SER A 68 1.26 1.13 0.13
CA SER A 68 2.50 1.44 -0.56
C SER A 68 3.50 2.19 0.33
N GLN A 69 3.02 3.13 1.15
CA GLN A 69 3.87 3.86 2.11
C GLN A 69 4.43 2.93 3.19
N SER A 70 3.61 2.02 3.74
CA SER A 70 4.06 1.04 4.73
C SER A 70 5.09 0.07 4.15
N LEU A 71 4.90 -0.40 2.92
CA LEU A 71 5.88 -1.25 2.24
C LEU A 71 7.20 -0.51 1.97
N LEU A 72 7.14 0.76 1.58
CA LEU A 72 8.34 1.57 1.38
C LEU A 72 9.09 1.81 2.69
N ALA A 73 8.38 2.07 3.79
CA ALA A 73 8.97 2.22 5.11
C ALA A 73 9.62 0.90 5.59
N MET A 74 8.94 -0.22 5.40
CA MET A 74 9.49 -1.57 5.64
C MET A 74 10.77 -1.78 4.85
N GLN A 75 10.80 -1.51 3.55
CA GLN A 75 12.00 -1.68 2.72
C GLN A 75 13.17 -0.82 3.19
N LYS A 76 12.91 0.42 3.62
CA LYS A 76 13.95 1.30 4.18
C LYS A 76 14.53 0.74 5.47
N GLU A 77 13.70 0.23 6.38
CA GLU A 77 14.14 -0.38 7.63
C GLU A 77 14.97 -1.64 7.37
N LEU A 78 14.53 -2.50 6.45
CA LEU A 78 15.30 -3.68 6.03
C LEU A 78 16.66 -3.30 5.42
N SER A 79 16.71 -2.29 4.57
CA SER A 79 17.96 -1.84 3.96
C SER A 79 18.94 -1.28 4.99
N ALA A 80 18.44 -0.50 5.95
CA ALA A 80 19.26 0.03 7.04
C ALA A 80 19.84 -1.09 7.91
N GLU A 81 19.02 -2.10 8.24
CA GLU A 81 19.49 -3.27 8.99
C GLU A 81 20.54 -4.08 8.23
N ARG A 82 20.32 -4.30 6.92
CA ARG A 82 21.31 -4.98 6.07
C ARG A 82 22.66 -4.26 6.14
N ASP A 83 22.64 -2.96 5.90
CA ASP A 83 23.86 -2.17 5.83
C ASP A 83 24.58 -2.16 7.19
N ARG A 84 23.84 -2.05 8.30
CA ARG A 84 24.36 -2.18 9.66
C ARG A 84 24.98 -3.54 9.92
N TYR A 85 24.22 -4.60 9.64
CA TYR A 85 24.66 -5.98 9.88
C TYR A 85 25.93 -6.32 9.12
N MET A 86 26.00 -5.93 7.84
CA MET A 86 27.15 -6.17 6.98
C MET A 86 28.39 -5.38 7.43
N ALA A 87 28.22 -4.22 8.03
CA ALA A 87 29.32 -3.44 8.58
C ALA A 87 29.87 -4.04 9.90
N GLU A 88 28.99 -4.59 10.73
CA GLU A 88 29.33 -5.11 12.06
C GLU A 88 29.76 -6.58 12.05
N ASN A 89 29.30 -7.37 11.08
CA ASN A 89 29.52 -8.82 11.03
C ASN A 89 30.26 -9.23 9.76
N GLN A 90 31.50 -9.69 9.92
CA GLN A 90 32.37 -10.17 8.83
C GLN A 90 32.96 -11.54 9.18
N GLY A 91 33.43 -12.29 8.18
CA GLY A 91 34.04 -13.58 8.34
C GLY A 91 33.12 -14.58 9.05
N GLN A 92 33.62 -15.24 10.09
CA GLN A 92 32.88 -16.25 10.83
C GLN A 92 31.58 -15.73 11.46
N ASN A 93 31.57 -14.48 11.90
CA ASN A 93 30.40 -13.87 12.56
C ASN A 93 29.22 -13.62 11.59
N ALA A 94 29.47 -13.64 10.29
CA ALA A 94 28.46 -13.41 9.26
C ALA A 94 27.84 -14.68 8.67
N ILE A 95 28.29 -15.87 9.08
CA ILE A 95 27.85 -17.16 8.49
C ILE A 95 26.32 -17.33 8.64
N GLU A 96 25.75 -16.87 9.75
CA GLU A 96 24.31 -16.97 10.05
C GLU A 96 23.48 -15.79 9.54
N ALA A 97 24.04 -14.94 8.67
CA ALA A 97 23.35 -13.75 8.15
C ALA A 97 21.97 -14.08 7.55
N GLY A 98 21.82 -15.23 6.90
CA GLY A 98 20.53 -15.65 6.32
C GLY A 98 19.44 -15.82 7.37
N GLN A 99 19.75 -16.41 8.52
CA GLN A 99 18.79 -16.60 9.62
C GLN A 99 18.44 -15.26 10.29
N HIS A 100 19.45 -14.41 10.50
CA HIS A 100 19.22 -13.07 11.05
C HIS A 100 18.31 -12.25 10.16
N PHE A 101 18.58 -12.22 8.86
CA PHE A 101 17.78 -11.44 7.91
C PHE A 101 16.36 -11.98 7.78
N GLU A 102 16.17 -13.29 7.76
CA GLU A 102 14.83 -13.90 7.73
C GLU A 102 14.01 -13.50 8.96
N LYS A 103 14.58 -13.62 10.15
CA LYS A 103 13.92 -13.27 11.40
C LYS A 103 13.55 -11.78 11.42
N PHE A 104 14.52 -10.91 11.14
CA PHE A 104 14.32 -9.47 11.15
C PHE A 104 13.25 -9.04 10.12
N ALA A 105 13.27 -9.62 8.91
CA ALA A 105 12.30 -9.28 7.89
C ALA A 105 10.87 -9.71 8.25
N ARG A 106 10.70 -10.86 8.89
CA ARG A 106 9.39 -11.32 9.37
C ARG A 106 8.86 -10.43 10.48
N GLU A 107 9.68 -10.07 11.45
CA GLU A 107 9.31 -9.18 12.55
C GLU A 107 8.93 -7.80 12.04
N THR A 108 9.72 -7.25 11.11
CA THR A 108 9.46 -5.95 10.47
C THR A 108 8.17 -5.98 9.65
N ALA A 109 7.94 -7.02 8.86
CA ALA A 109 6.69 -7.18 8.10
C ALA A 109 5.46 -7.23 9.02
N GLN A 110 5.54 -7.98 10.13
CA GLN A 110 4.46 -8.05 11.11
C GLN A 110 4.20 -6.71 11.80
N LYS A 111 5.26 -5.98 12.16
CA LYS A 111 5.16 -4.61 12.73
C LYS A 111 4.38 -3.69 11.79
N TYR A 112 4.80 -3.57 10.54
CA TYR A 112 4.15 -2.68 9.57
C TYR A 112 2.73 -3.12 9.19
N PHE A 113 2.44 -4.42 9.21
CA PHE A 113 1.08 -4.92 9.05
C PHE A 113 0.16 -4.48 10.18
N GLN A 114 0.63 -4.60 11.42
CA GLN A 114 -0.13 -4.19 12.61
C GLN A 114 -0.33 -2.67 12.67
N GLU A 115 0.72 -1.89 12.46
CA GLU A 115 0.68 -0.43 12.44
C GLU A 115 -0.22 0.10 11.32
N GLY A 116 -0.21 -0.56 10.16
CA GLY A 116 -1.05 -0.21 9.02
C GLY A 116 -2.53 -0.49 9.23
N GLY A 117 -2.91 -1.43 10.10
CA GLY A 117 -4.30 -1.78 10.37
C GLY A 117 -5.06 -2.26 9.13
N PHE A 118 -4.38 -2.91 8.21
CA PHE A 118 -4.94 -3.34 6.93
C PHE A 118 -5.97 -4.46 7.09
N SER A 119 -7.02 -4.43 6.27
CA SER A 119 -8.10 -5.43 6.27
C SER A 119 -8.53 -5.81 4.86
N GLY A 120 -9.18 -6.98 4.73
CA GLY A 120 -9.68 -7.48 3.45
C GLY A 120 -8.61 -7.50 2.36
N ARG A 121 -8.95 -6.99 1.18
CA ARG A 121 -8.03 -6.98 0.02
C ARG A 121 -6.73 -6.20 0.24
N PHE A 122 -6.72 -5.19 1.11
CA PHE A 122 -5.52 -4.41 1.38
C PHE A 122 -4.54 -5.18 2.26
N ALA A 123 -5.05 -6.00 3.19
CA ALA A 123 -4.25 -6.95 3.95
C ALA A 123 -3.59 -8.00 3.03
N GLU A 124 -4.35 -8.55 2.09
CA GLU A 124 -3.83 -9.49 1.09
C GLU A 124 -2.75 -8.84 0.20
N MET A 125 -2.99 -7.61 -0.26
CA MET A 125 -2.05 -6.85 -1.07
C MET A 125 -0.74 -6.58 -0.32
N PHE A 126 -0.83 -6.13 0.95
CA PHE A 126 0.35 -5.92 1.80
C PHE A 126 1.11 -7.24 1.98
N ASN A 127 0.44 -8.30 2.43
CA ASN A 127 1.07 -9.58 2.73
C ASN A 127 1.77 -10.18 1.51
N LYS A 128 1.15 -10.11 0.33
CA LYS A 128 1.77 -10.61 -0.91
C LYS A 128 3.06 -9.87 -1.26
N GLN A 129 3.07 -8.54 -1.14
CA GLN A 129 4.25 -7.74 -1.46
C GLN A 129 5.31 -7.84 -0.37
N ALA A 130 4.91 -7.83 0.91
CA ALA A 130 5.81 -8.02 2.04
C ALA A 130 6.50 -9.39 2.01
N ALA A 131 5.79 -10.47 1.63
CA ALA A 131 6.37 -11.79 1.47
C ALA A 131 7.48 -11.82 0.41
N GLY A 132 7.26 -11.16 -0.74
CA GLY A 132 8.30 -11.03 -1.78
C GLY A 132 9.53 -10.25 -1.29
N THR A 133 9.30 -9.14 -0.58
CA THR A 133 10.39 -8.36 0.01
C THR A 133 11.16 -9.14 1.07
N THR A 134 10.46 -9.87 1.94
CA THR A 134 11.07 -10.73 2.96
C THR A 134 11.93 -11.82 2.34
N LEU A 135 11.42 -12.50 1.31
CA LEU A 135 12.18 -13.53 0.61
C LEU A 135 13.46 -12.96 0.00
N HIS A 136 13.37 -11.87 -0.73
CA HIS A 136 14.53 -11.22 -1.36
C HIS A 136 15.57 -10.78 -0.32
N PHE A 137 15.14 -10.22 0.81
CA PHE A 137 16.04 -9.82 1.89
C PHE A 137 16.73 -11.04 2.53
N THR A 138 16.01 -12.14 2.74
CA THR A 138 16.57 -13.41 3.23
C THR A 138 17.60 -13.97 2.27
N GLU A 139 17.35 -13.96 0.97
CA GLU A 139 18.29 -14.42 -0.06
C GLU A 139 19.58 -13.59 -0.07
N GLN A 140 19.48 -12.28 0.12
CA GLN A 140 20.65 -11.40 0.26
C GLN A 140 21.49 -11.79 1.50
N GLY A 141 20.87 -12.07 2.64
CA GLY A 141 21.56 -12.52 3.84
C GLY A 141 22.24 -13.86 3.65
N GLN A 142 21.58 -14.81 3.00
CA GLN A 142 22.16 -16.12 2.67
C GLN A 142 23.36 -15.99 1.71
N ALA A 143 23.25 -15.13 0.70
CA ALA A 143 24.33 -14.87 -0.24
C ALA A 143 25.56 -14.26 0.47
N TYR A 144 25.32 -13.28 1.32
CA TYR A 144 26.35 -12.65 2.13
C TYR A 144 27.01 -13.65 3.07
N GLY A 145 26.26 -14.46 3.81
CA GLY A 145 26.79 -15.50 4.70
C GLY A 145 27.66 -16.50 3.97
N ARG A 146 27.25 -16.97 2.78
CA ARG A 146 28.08 -17.87 1.95
C ARG A 146 29.38 -17.22 1.51
N GLN A 147 29.33 -15.96 1.08
CA GLN A 147 30.51 -15.21 0.66
C GLN A 147 31.50 -15.04 1.81
N GLN A 148 31.02 -14.67 2.99
CA GLN A 148 31.85 -14.49 4.18
C GLN A 148 32.44 -15.79 4.67
N LYS A 149 31.66 -16.88 4.60
CA LYS A 149 32.18 -18.24 4.94
C LYS A 149 33.34 -18.65 4.02
N ALA A 150 33.17 -18.46 2.69
CA ALA A 150 34.23 -18.80 1.74
C ALA A 150 35.51 -17.99 1.98
N ALA A 151 35.37 -16.67 2.19
CA ALA A 151 36.50 -15.79 2.48
C ALA A 151 37.20 -16.15 3.78
N TRP A 152 36.45 -16.55 4.82
CA TRP A 152 37.01 -17.00 6.08
C TRP A 152 37.75 -18.32 5.94
N GLU A 153 37.18 -19.32 5.26
CA GLU A 153 37.83 -20.62 4.98
C GLU A 153 39.13 -20.44 4.20
N GLU A 154 39.14 -19.56 3.18
CA GLU A 154 40.36 -19.24 2.42
C GLU A 154 41.43 -18.60 3.31
N SER A 155 41.07 -17.69 4.21
CA SER A 155 42.01 -17.05 5.11
C SER A 155 42.63 -18.02 6.11
N VAL A 156 41.84 -18.97 6.62
CA VAL A 156 42.35 -20.04 7.53
C VAL A 156 43.32 -20.93 6.80
N LEU A 157 43.00 -21.41 5.60
CA LEU A 157 43.88 -22.26 4.80
C LEU A 157 45.20 -21.56 4.46
N THR A 158 45.15 -20.27 4.10
CA THR A 158 46.35 -19.48 3.80
C THR A 158 47.23 -19.31 5.02
N GLY A 159 46.64 -19.05 6.19
CA GLY A 159 47.38 -18.94 7.46
C GLY A 159 48.06 -20.26 7.85
N GLU A 160 47.37 -21.41 7.70
CA GLU A 160 47.96 -22.72 7.97
C GLU A 160 49.15 -23.04 7.04
N ILE A 161 49.07 -22.66 5.75
CA ILE A 161 50.16 -22.85 4.80
C ILE A 161 51.38 -21.97 5.17
N GLU A 162 51.16 -20.74 5.58
CA GLU A 162 52.24 -19.84 6.02
C GLU A 162 52.95 -20.37 7.27
N ASP A 163 52.18 -20.83 8.26
CA ASP A 163 52.73 -21.43 9.48
C ASP A 163 53.58 -22.70 9.19
N LEU A 164 53.08 -23.57 8.30
CA LEU A 164 53.82 -24.76 7.89
C LEU A 164 55.12 -24.41 7.13
N SER A 165 55.10 -23.34 6.33
CA SER A 165 56.29 -22.89 5.59
C SER A 165 57.37 -22.33 6.52
N LEU A 166 56.96 -21.63 7.59
CA LEU A 166 57.88 -21.11 8.60
C LEU A 166 58.56 -22.23 9.43
N ILE A 167 57.82 -23.32 9.73
CA ILE A 167 58.36 -24.47 10.43
C ILE A 167 59.43 -25.17 9.57
N HIS A 168 59.24 -25.31 8.27
CA HIS A 168 60.20 -25.96 7.36
C HIS A 168 61.51 -25.18 7.17
N ILE A 169 61.47 -23.85 7.29
CA ILE A 169 62.63 -22.98 7.17
C ILE A 169 63.50 -23.02 8.45
N SER A 170 62.92 -23.37 9.59
CA SER A 170 63.60 -23.36 10.89
C SER A 170 64.24 -24.70 11.28
N GLU A 171 64.12 -25.78 10.49
CA GLU A 171 64.92 -27.01 10.73
C GLU A 171 66.39 -26.80 10.33
N PRO A 172 67.32 -26.73 11.29
CA PRO A 172 68.75 -26.64 10.96
C PRO A 172 69.20 -27.98 10.35
N THR A 173 69.69 -27.93 9.09
CA THR A 173 70.47 -29.06 8.48
C THR A 173 71.60 -29.44 9.41
N ARG A 174 71.38 -30.52 10.21
CA ARG A 174 72.46 -31.18 10.94
C ARG A 174 73.28 -31.99 9.90
N HIS A 175 74.45 -31.47 9.57
CA HIS A 175 75.54 -32.20 8.95
C HIS A 175 76.36 -32.87 10.04
#